data_2e34ccd9c877d5f45a44f19a845e7e33
#
_entry.id   2e34ccd9c877d5f45a44f19a845e7e33
#
_cell.length_a   1.000
_cell.length_b   1.000
_cell.length_c   1.000
_cell.angle_alpha   90.00
_cell.angle_beta   90.00
_cell.angle_gamma   90.00
#
_symmetry.space_group_name_H-M   'P 1'
#
loop_
_entity.id
_entity.type
_entity.pdbx_description
1 polymer ?
#
loop_
_entity_poly.entity_id
_entity_poly.type
_entity_poly.pdbx_seq_one_letter_code
_entity_poly.pdbx_strand_id
1 'polypeptide(L)'
;MTTVRERTIRCVLAAAAAFPATAGAATPASATVEYLRTIPSVREFTKPRSIFTRLLNLVAGSPDDRPELLRPYATTHDSTGRLLIADPGQRGVHIYDFEKRKYQFLRGPKNRVFASPMDVACDANDDIYVTDSVRAQVYVFDVKGKFLRAFGGAGDAHLQRPTGMQLDRKARQLFLTDTLRHQVMVFGLDGSLVRTIGRRGAGPGEFNFPTGLALAGGKLYVVDSMNFRIQTLTREGAYLSSFGKPGQQTGTLNRPKGIAVDTDGDLYLVDALFETVQVFDPQGVLLYYFGSGGAKPGQFQLPTGISIDDRNLIYVADSMNRRVQVFRYRRLSE
;
A
#
# COMPACT_ATOMS: atom_id res chain seq x y z
N MET A 1 7.32 28.80 23.17
CA MET A 1 6.41 28.81 22.01
C MET A 1 7.25 29.06 20.78
N THR A 2 7.69 28.01 20.12
CA THR A 2 8.47 28.14 18.89
C THR A 2 7.69 27.39 17.81
N THR A 3 7.01 28.17 17.00
CA THR A 3 6.27 27.70 15.83
C THR A 3 7.26 27.15 14.80
N VAL A 4 7.33 25.86 14.65
CA VAL A 4 8.01 25.21 13.52
C VAL A 4 7.20 25.57 12.27
N ARG A 5 7.70 26.48 11.46
CA ARG A 5 7.19 26.76 10.12
C ARG A 5 7.40 25.50 9.28
N GLU A 6 6.34 24.82 8.95
CA GLU A 6 6.33 23.78 7.92
C GLU A 6 6.83 24.40 6.60
N ARG A 7 8.03 24.03 6.18
CA ARG A 7 8.51 24.38 4.85
C ARG A 7 7.86 23.44 3.85
N THR A 8 6.91 23.96 3.10
CA THR A 8 6.33 23.29 1.94
C THR A 8 7.42 23.09 0.90
N ILE A 9 7.88 21.87 0.70
CA ILE A 9 8.82 21.52 -0.36
C ILE A 9 7.98 21.16 -1.59
N ARG A 10 8.00 22.04 -2.59
CA ARG A 10 7.39 21.73 -3.90
C ARG A 10 8.35 20.81 -4.66
N CYS A 11 8.00 19.55 -4.80
CA CYS A 11 8.63 18.71 -5.81
C CYS A 11 8.10 19.17 -7.18
N VAL A 12 8.94 19.84 -7.95
CA VAL A 12 8.60 20.17 -9.34
C VAL A 12 8.55 18.88 -10.12
N LEU A 13 7.41 18.62 -10.75
CA LEU A 13 7.27 17.53 -11.72
C LEU A 13 8.32 17.72 -12.81
N ALA A 14 9.20 16.74 -12.97
CA ALA A 14 9.95 16.61 -14.22
C ALA A 14 8.94 16.16 -15.27
N ALA A 15 8.51 17.10 -16.12
CA ALA A 15 7.73 16.75 -17.30
C ALA A 15 8.52 15.70 -18.08
N ALA A 16 7.88 14.58 -18.43
CA ALA A 16 8.46 13.58 -19.30
C ALA A 16 8.92 14.29 -20.57
N ALA A 17 10.21 14.20 -20.92
CA ALA A 17 10.74 14.79 -22.13
C ALA A 17 9.94 14.24 -23.31
N ALA A 18 9.24 15.14 -24.00
CA ALA A 18 8.37 14.80 -25.11
C ALA A 18 9.19 14.16 -26.23
N PHE A 19 8.90 12.91 -26.55
CA PHE A 19 9.20 12.35 -27.87
C PHE A 19 8.22 12.99 -28.86
N PRO A 20 8.59 13.20 -30.14
CA PRO A 20 7.73 13.83 -31.11
C PRO A 20 6.46 13.01 -31.29
N ALA A 21 5.35 13.51 -30.77
CA ALA A 21 4.03 12.92 -30.94
C ALA A 21 3.51 13.29 -32.32
N THR A 22 3.15 12.28 -33.09
CA THR A 22 2.23 12.44 -34.23
C THR A 22 0.88 12.89 -33.68
N ALA A 23 0.46 14.05 -34.13
CA ALA A 23 -0.83 14.72 -34.04
C ALA A 23 -1.88 14.19 -33.04
N GLY A 24 -2.20 14.99 -32.01
CA GLY A 24 -3.49 14.96 -31.33
C GLY A 24 -3.50 14.80 -29.80
N ALA A 25 -2.37 14.81 -29.11
CA ALA A 25 -2.36 14.78 -27.65
C ALA A 25 -2.54 16.20 -27.09
N ALA A 26 -3.65 16.43 -26.36
CA ALA A 26 -3.80 17.60 -25.52
C ALA A 26 -2.62 17.63 -24.53
N THR A 27 -1.99 18.80 -24.38
CA THR A 27 -0.96 19.05 -23.38
C THR A 27 -1.56 18.70 -22.01
N PRO A 28 -0.99 17.80 -21.20
CA PRO A 28 -1.54 17.50 -19.90
C PRO A 28 -1.56 18.80 -19.08
N ALA A 29 -2.71 19.11 -18.51
CA ALA A 29 -2.84 20.21 -17.54
C ALA A 29 -1.72 20.03 -16.50
N SER A 30 -1.01 21.12 -16.19
CA SER A 30 0.11 21.10 -15.25
C SER A 30 -0.38 20.60 -13.88
N ALA A 31 -0.02 19.39 -13.51
CA ALA A 31 -0.35 18.80 -12.23
C ALA A 31 0.88 18.82 -11.32
N THR A 32 0.70 18.98 -10.02
CA THR A 32 1.79 18.91 -9.05
C THR A 32 1.48 17.89 -7.98
N VAL A 33 2.50 17.10 -7.61
CA VAL A 33 2.47 16.28 -6.41
C VAL A 33 3.28 17.00 -5.33
N GLU A 34 2.60 17.38 -4.27
CA GLU A 34 3.15 18.10 -3.15
C GLU A 34 3.46 17.14 -2.00
N TYR A 35 4.70 17.10 -1.53
CA TYR A 35 5.03 16.43 -0.27
C TYR A 35 4.39 17.18 0.90
N LEU A 36 3.64 16.49 1.73
CA LEU A 36 2.99 17.10 2.89
C LEU A 36 3.74 16.82 4.18
N ARG A 37 4.01 15.55 4.46
CA ARG A 37 4.64 15.13 5.71
C ARG A 37 5.16 13.70 5.64
N THR A 38 6.02 13.36 6.59
CA THR A 38 6.30 11.99 7.00
C THR A 38 5.42 11.62 8.18
N ILE A 39 4.93 10.38 8.25
CA ILE A 39 4.19 9.88 9.41
C ILE A 39 5.12 9.94 10.61
N PRO A 40 4.70 10.62 11.69
CA PRO A 40 5.54 10.86 12.84
C PRO A 40 5.86 9.58 13.59
N SER A 41 6.95 9.64 14.36
CA SER A 41 7.28 8.61 15.33
C SER A 41 6.12 8.40 16.33
N VAL A 42 5.93 7.16 16.76
CA VAL A 42 4.95 6.80 17.80
C VAL A 42 5.09 7.67 19.06
N ARG A 43 6.30 8.17 19.34
CA ARG A 43 6.58 9.05 20.48
C ARG A 43 5.79 10.36 20.43
N GLU A 44 5.46 10.86 19.26
CA GLU A 44 4.69 12.10 19.09
C GLU A 44 3.20 11.94 19.47
N PHE A 45 2.70 10.69 19.48
CA PHE A 45 1.32 10.35 19.90
C PHE A 45 1.17 10.15 21.40
N THR A 46 2.24 10.26 22.17
CA THR A 46 2.22 9.98 23.59
C THR A 46 2.41 11.23 24.41
N LYS A 47 1.59 11.42 25.44
CA LYS A 47 1.83 12.46 26.44
C LYS A 47 3.26 12.29 27.01
N PRO A 48 4.02 13.37 27.16
CA PRO A 48 5.31 13.29 27.85
C PRO A 48 5.07 12.65 29.23
N ARG A 49 5.79 11.57 29.50
CA ARG A 49 5.73 10.89 30.81
C ARG A 49 6.18 11.87 31.89
N SER A 50 5.49 11.84 33.04
CA SER A 50 5.86 12.62 34.20
C SER A 50 7.34 12.34 34.55
N ILE A 51 8.04 13.33 35.12
CA ILE A 51 9.43 13.23 35.56
C ILE A 51 9.62 12.01 36.46
N PHE A 52 8.64 11.69 37.28
CA PHE A 52 8.63 10.54 38.17
C PHE A 52 8.65 9.20 37.42
N THR A 53 7.90 9.08 36.33
CA THR A 53 7.89 7.88 35.46
C THR A 53 9.19 7.73 34.68
N ARG A 54 9.87 8.84 34.33
CA ARG A 54 11.21 8.82 33.72
C ARG A 54 12.27 8.31 34.67
N LEU A 55 12.23 8.74 35.95
CA LEU A 55 13.16 8.28 36.99
C LEU A 55 12.98 6.78 37.29
N LEU A 56 11.73 6.31 37.43
CA LEU A 56 11.42 4.91 37.65
C LEU A 56 11.90 4.02 36.50
N ASN A 57 11.75 4.47 35.24
CA ASN A 57 12.21 3.73 34.08
C ASN A 57 13.75 3.71 33.95
N LEU A 58 14.44 4.73 34.46
CA LEU A 58 15.91 4.78 34.48
C LEU A 58 16.49 3.72 35.43
N VAL A 59 15.78 3.43 36.54
CA VAL A 59 16.19 2.44 37.54
C VAL A 59 15.69 1.03 37.20
N ALA A 60 14.51 0.91 36.57
CA ALA A 60 13.85 -0.36 36.27
C ALA A 60 14.15 -0.91 34.88
N GLY A 61 14.89 -0.17 34.03
CA GLY A 61 15.28 -0.66 32.71
C GLY A 61 14.12 -1.00 31.79
N SER A 62 12.94 -0.36 31.95
CA SER A 62 11.80 -0.57 31.06
C SER A 62 12.05 0.12 29.72
N PRO A 63 12.32 -0.62 28.64
CA PRO A 63 12.38 -0.02 27.30
C PRO A 63 11.03 0.62 26.99
N ASP A 64 11.05 1.69 26.22
CA ASP A 64 9.82 2.25 25.65
C ASP A 64 9.31 1.23 24.62
N ASP A 65 8.42 0.34 25.04
CA ASP A 65 8.00 -0.90 24.34
C ASP A 65 7.12 -0.61 23.11
N ARG A 66 7.18 0.63 22.60
CA ARG A 66 6.40 1.04 21.44
C ARG A 66 7.23 0.91 20.19
N PRO A 67 6.85 -0.02 19.30
CA PRO A 67 7.62 -0.25 18.11
C PRO A 67 7.54 0.96 17.18
N GLU A 68 8.68 1.49 16.77
CA GLU A 68 8.78 2.41 15.64
C GLU A 68 8.68 1.64 14.33
N LEU A 69 8.34 2.33 13.22
CA LEU A 69 8.36 1.70 11.90
C LEU A 69 9.76 1.14 11.61
N LEU A 70 9.82 -0.10 11.17
CA LEU A 70 11.09 -0.77 10.84
C LEU A 70 11.19 -1.12 9.35
N ARG A 71 10.12 -1.69 8.79
CA ARG A 71 10.00 -2.01 7.36
C ARG A 71 8.55 -1.90 6.94
N PRO A 72 7.95 -0.69 6.94
CA PRO A 72 6.57 -0.53 6.51
C PRO A 72 6.42 -1.06 5.08
N TYR A 73 5.37 -1.83 4.84
CA TYR A 73 5.18 -2.49 3.55
C TYR A 73 3.91 -2.06 2.84
N ALA A 74 2.79 -1.98 3.52
CA ALA A 74 1.52 -1.54 2.97
C ALA A 74 0.77 -0.61 3.93
N THR A 75 -0.12 0.20 3.39
CA THR A 75 -0.93 1.16 4.15
C THR A 75 -2.38 1.10 3.71
N THR A 76 -3.30 1.35 4.64
CA THR A 76 -4.72 1.56 4.36
C THR A 76 -5.34 2.51 5.37
N HIS A 77 -6.56 2.95 5.10
CA HIS A 77 -7.37 3.73 6.02
C HIS A 77 -8.69 3.01 6.31
N ASP A 78 -9.18 3.16 7.53
CA ASP A 78 -10.54 2.77 7.85
C ASP A 78 -11.53 3.93 7.63
N SER A 79 -12.82 3.69 7.90
CA SER A 79 -13.88 4.67 7.69
C SER A 79 -13.77 5.91 8.60
N THR A 80 -13.04 5.78 9.72
CA THR A 80 -12.81 6.87 10.69
C THR A 80 -11.53 7.66 10.38
N GLY A 81 -10.80 7.32 9.32
CA GLY A 81 -9.55 7.97 8.91
C GLY A 81 -8.32 7.54 9.72
N ARG A 82 -8.40 6.44 10.50
CA ARG A 82 -7.19 5.85 11.09
C ARG A 82 -6.32 5.28 9.99
N LEU A 83 -5.02 5.57 10.07
CA LEU A 83 -4.03 4.98 9.19
C LEU A 83 -3.51 3.67 9.78
N LEU A 84 -3.62 2.59 9.03
CA LEU A 84 -3.08 1.29 9.37
C LEU A 84 -1.87 1.00 8.48
N ILE A 85 -0.77 0.52 9.07
CA ILE A 85 0.48 0.24 8.36
C ILE A 85 0.93 -1.17 8.71
N ALA A 86 0.98 -2.06 7.71
CA ALA A 86 1.58 -3.37 7.88
C ALA A 86 3.11 -3.25 7.89
N ASP A 87 3.74 -3.77 8.94
CA ASP A 87 5.19 -3.72 9.13
C ASP A 87 5.74 -5.12 9.41
N PRO A 88 6.17 -5.87 8.38
CA PRO A 88 6.78 -7.18 8.55
C PRO A 88 8.10 -7.12 9.35
N GLY A 89 8.80 -5.99 9.37
CA GLY A 89 9.99 -5.81 10.18
C GLY A 89 9.69 -5.83 11.68
N GLN A 90 8.58 -5.23 12.08
CA GLN A 90 8.09 -5.24 13.47
C GLN A 90 7.17 -6.44 13.76
N ARG A 91 6.80 -7.22 12.74
CA ARG A 91 5.83 -8.32 12.83
C ARG A 91 4.48 -7.86 13.39
N GLY A 92 3.97 -6.74 12.88
CA GLY A 92 2.73 -6.17 13.37
C GLY A 92 2.11 -5.15 12.44
N VAL A 93 0.98 -4.62 12.86
CA VAL A 93 0.28 -3.53 12.21
C VAL A 93 0.23 -2.34 13.16
N HIS A 94 0.75 -1.21 12.70
CA HIS A 94 0.65 0.07 13.39
C HIS A 94 -0.68 0.73 13.04
N ILE A 95 -1.40 1.24 14.03
CA ILE A 95 -2.69 1.91 13.87
C ILE A 95 -2.59 3.30 14.49
N TYR A 96 -2.67 4.32 13.65
CA TYR A 96 -2.60 5.73 14.04
C TYR A 96 -3.97 6.39 13.91
N ASP A 97 -4.50 6.91 15.01
CA ASP A 97 -5.65 7.81 15.05
C ASP A 97 -5.12 9.24 15.27
N PHE A 98 -4.99 9.99 14.18
CA PHE A 98 -4.43 11.36 14.23
C PHE A 98 -5.39 12.33 14.91
N GLU A 99 -6.69 12.12 14.76
CA GLU A 99 -7.71 13.00 15.34
C GLU A 99 -7.73 12.87 16.88
N LYS A 100 -7.80 11.62 17.37
CA LYS A 100 -7.83 11.35 18.82
C LYS A 100 -6.43 11.27 19.45
N ARG A 101 -5.38 11.43 18.64
CA ARG A 101 -3.98 11.27 19.06
C ARG A 101 -3.73 9.95 19.79
N LYS A 102 -4.26 8.86 19.23
CA LYS A 102 -4.09 7.50 19.76
C LYS A 102 -3.24 6.66 18.83
N TYR A 103 -2.51 5.76 19.43
CA TYR A 103 -1.72 4.75 18.75
C TYR A 103 -1.99 3.38 19.34
N GLN A 104 -2.11 2.38 18.46
CA GLN A 104 -2.22 0.98 18.81
C GLN A 104 -1.27 0.16 17.94
N PHE A 105 -0.72 -0.91 18.50
CA PHE A 105 0.08 -1.87 17.75
C PHE A 105 -0.52 -3.26 17.85
N LEU A 106 -0.88 -3.84 16.70
CA LEU A 106 -1.51 -5.15 16.59
C LEU A 106 -0.44 -6.19 16.23
N ARG A 107 -0.20 -7.16 17.13
CA ARG A 107 0.82 -8.21 16.97
C ARG A 107 0.28 -9.54 16.46
N GLY A 108 -1.00 -9.64 16.17
CA GLY A 108 -1.71 -10.90 15.89
C GLY A 108 -2.42 -11.49 17.12
N PRO A 109 -3.00 -12.69 17.01
CA PRO A 109 -3.63 -13.37 18.14
C PRO A 109 -2.62 -13.67 19.27
N LYS A 110 -3.10 -13.70 20.53
CA LYS A 110 -2.23 -13.90 21.72
C LYS A 110 -1.28 -15.10 21.60
N ASN A 111 -1.76 -16.20 21.03
CA ASN A 111 -1.01 -17.46 20.93
C ASN A 111 -0.33 -17.64 19.55
N ARG A 112 -0.47 -16.67 18.63
CA ARG A 112 0.03 -16.77 17.26
C ARG A 112 0.35 -15.38 16.69
N VAL A 113 1.42 -14.77 17.18
CA VAL A 113 1.91 -13.49 16.65
C VAL A 113 2.20 -13.59 15.16
N PHE A 114 2.06 -12.47 14.45
CA PHE A 114 2.43 -12.40 13.03
C PHE A 114 3.88 -12.83 12.82
N ALA A 115 4.12 -13.47 11.68
CA ALA A 115 5.47 -13.80 11.23
C ALA A 115 5.95 -12.79 10.17
N SER A 116 5.08 -12.46 9.20
CA SER A 116 5.37 -11.47 8.15
C SER A 116 4.05 -10.86 7.63
N PRO A 117 3.46 -9.90 8.35
CA PRO A 117 2.27 -9.20 7.88
C PRO A 117 2.64 -8.32 6.67
N MET A 118 2.05 -8.60 5.50
CA MET A 118 2.41 -7.94 4.25
C MET A 118 1.42 -6.86 3.85
N ASP A 119 0.13 -7.09 4.07
CA ASP A 119 -0.89 -6.12 3.71
C ASP A 119 -1.98 -6.04 4.77
N VAL A 120 -2.69 -4.92 4.77
CA VAL A 120 -3.80 -4.64 5.70
C VAL A 120 -4.92 -3.93 4.97
N ALA A 121 -6.16 -4.35 5.21
CA ALA A 121 -7.37 -3.71 4.67
C ALA A 121 -8.48 -3.67 5.72
N CYS A 122 -9.44 -2.76 5.55
CA CYS A 122 -10.60 -2.64 6.44
C CYS A 122 -11.90 -2.77 5.65
N ASP A 123 -12.84 -3.57 6.15
CA ASP A 123 -14.16 -3.72 5.55
C ASP A 123 -15.10 -2.56 5.93
N ALA A 124 -16.39 -2.69 5.59
CA ALA A 124 -17.39 -1.66 5.88
C ALA A 124 -17.73 -1.53 7.39
N ASN A 125 -17.37 -2.52 8.21
CA ASN A 125 -17.52 -2.50 9.66
C ASN A 125 -16.21 -2.07 10.37
N ASP A 126 -15.19 -1.69 9.60
CA ASP A 126 -13.82 -1.47 10.05
C ASP A 126 -13.16 -2.70 10.69
N ASP A 127 -13.64 -3.90 10.35
CA ASP A 127 -12.92 -5.13 10.68
C ASP A 127 -11.61 -5.16 9.88
N ILE A 128 -10.53 -5.49 10.59
CA ILE A 128 -9.15 -5.38 10.07
C ILE A 128 -8.71 -6.75 9.54
N TYR A 129 -8.39 -6.80 8.26
CA TYR A 129 -7.85 -7.97 7.58
C TYR A 129 -6.35 -7.81 7.39
N VAL A 130 -5.56 -8.82 7.74
CA VAL A 130 -4.09 -8.79 7.64
C VAL A 130 -3.61 -10.06 6.94
N THR A 131 -2.88 -9.91 5.83
CA THR A 131 -2.19 -11.05 5.20
C THR A 131 -0.88 -11.33 5.92
N ASP A 132 -0.60 -12.59 6.24
CA ASP A 132 0.70 -13.04 6.74
C ASP A 132 1.32 -14.01 5.74
N SER A 133 2.34 -13.57 5.02
CA SER A 133 2.95 -14.32 3.92
C SER A 133 3.73 -15.55 4.37
N VAL A 134 4.27 -15.55 5.59
CA VAL A 134 5.01 -16.68 6.15
C VAL A 134 4.07 -17.71 6.77
N ARG A 135 3.00 -17.25 7.41
CA ARG A 135 1.98 -18.14 7.97
C ARG A 135 0.98 -18.62 6.94
N ALA A 136 1.02 -18.06 5.74
CA ALA A 136 0.13 -18.36 4.63
C ALA A 136 -1.37 -18.27 5.02
N GLN A 137 -1.73 -17.18 5.72
CA GLN A 137 -3.08 -16.95 6.23
C GLN A 137 -3.49 -15.48 6.13
N VAL A 138 -4.81 -15.27 6.15
CA VAL A 138 -5.42 -13.97 6.43
C VAL A 138 -5.98 -14.01 7.84
N TYR A 139 -5.62 -13.03 8.65
CA TYR A 139 -6.15 -12.83 10.00
C TYR A 139 -7.17 -11.72 10.01
N VAL A 140 -8.26 -11.91 10.74
CA VAL A 140 -9.34 -10.91 10.86
C VAL A 140 -9.51 -10.52 12.32
N PHE A 141 -9.58 -9.21 12.55
CA PHE A 141 -9.78 -8.60 13.86
C PHE A 141 -10.94 -7.62 13.78
N ASP A 142 -11.61 -7.38 14.90
CA ASP A 142 -12.58 -6.30 14.98
C ASP A 142 -11.90 -4.91 14.96
N VAL A 143 -12.69 -3.86 14.88
CA VAL A 143 -12.24 -2.45 14.87
C VAL A 143 -11.35 -2.08 16.08
N LYS A 144 -11.44 -2.83 17.19
CA LYS A 144 -10.64 -2.64 18.41
C LYS A 144 -9.37 -3.49 18.42
N GLY A 145 -9.16 -4.35 17.41
CA GLY A 145 -8.02 -5.26 17.31
C GLY A 145 -8.20 -6.57 18.09
N LYS A 146 -9.41 -6.94 18.46
CA LYS A 146 -9.71 -8.27 19.01
C LYS A 146 -9.76 -9.28 17.87
N PHE A 147 -9.02 -10.38 18.00
CA PHE A 147 -9.02 -11.46 17.01
C PHE A 147 -10.40 -12.10 16.86
N LEU A 148 -10.86 -12.23 15.62
CA LEU A 148 -12.12 -12.85 15.26
C LEU A 148 -11.91 -14.25 14.66
N ARG A 149 -11.10 -14.33 13.60
CA ARG A 149 -10.85 -15.58 12.85
C ARG A 149 -9.60 -15.47 11.97
N ALA A 150 -9.17 -16.61 11.42
CA ALA A 150 -8.19 -16.68 10.34
C ALA A 150 -8.64 -17.71 9.30
N PHE A 151 -8.21 -17.54 8.05
CA PHE A 151 -8.52 -18.46 6.94
C PHE A 151 -7.35 -18.56 5.94
N GLY A 152 -7.47 -19.45 4.95
CA GLY A 152 -6.44 -19.68 3.93
C GLY A 152 -5.44 -20.77 4.30
N GLY A 153 -5.59 -21.43 5.45
CA GLY A 153 -4.62 -22.43 5.94
C GLY A 153 -4.86 -23.89 5.51
N ALA A 154 -5.95 -24.19 4.78
CA ALA A 154 -6.30 -25.60 4.47
C ALA A 154 -7.14 -25.73 3.19
N GLY A 155 -7.17 -26.93 2.62
CA GLY A 155 -8.01 -27.30 1.46
C GLY A 155 -7.69 -26.51 0.20
N ASP A 156 -8.68 -26.34 -0.67
CA ASP A 156 -8.55 -25.57 -1.92
C ASP A 156 -8.26 -24.09 -1.66
N ALA A 157 -8.65 -23.60 -0.48
CA ALA A 157 -8.37 -22.25 0.00
C ALA A 157 -6.93 -22.09 0.56
N HIS A 158 -6.08 -23.14 0.49
CA HIS A 158 -4.72 -23.08 1.03
C HIS A 158 -3.87 -22.04 0.30
N LEU A 159 -3.45 -21.03 1.04
CA LEU A 159 -2.53 -20.00 0.58
C LEU A 159 -1.08 -20.50 0.67
N GLN A 160 -0.21 -19.98 -0.22
CA GLN A 160 1.22 -20.26 -0.15
C GLN A 160 2.02 -19.02 0.29
N ARG A 161 1.73 -17.88 -0.33
CA ARG A 161 2.37 -16.60 -0.01
C ARG A 161 1.43 -15.42 -0.31
N PRO A 162 0.43 -15.20 0.54
CA PRO A 162 -0.44 -14.04 0.39
C PRO A 162 0.35 -12.75 0.55
N THR A 163 0.17 -11.80 -0.36
CA THR A 163 0.85 -10.51 -0.36
C THR A 163 -0.16 -9.37 -0.40
N GLY A 164 -0.46 -8.84 -1.58
CA GLY A 164 -1.39 -7.74 -1.74
C GLY A 164 -2.84 -8.14 -1.55
N MET A 165 -3.66 -7.24 -1.04
CA MET A 165 -5.06 -7.51 -0.77
C MET A 165 -5.90 -6.25 -1.01
N GLN A 166 -7.13 -6.44 -1.50
CA GLN A 166 -8.12 -5.37 -1.66
C GLN A 166 -9.52 -5.88 -1.35
N LEU A 167 -10.29 -5.07 -0.64
CA LEU A 167 -11.68 -5.37 -0.29
C LEU A 167 -12.66 -4.71 -1.25
N ASP A 168 -13.53 -5.50 -1.87
CA ASP A 168 -14.76 -5.01 -2.46
C ASP A 168 -15.84 -4.94 -1.37
N ARG A 169 -15.99 -3.76 -0.78
CA ARG A 169 -16.96 -3.53 0.31
C ARG A 169 -18.40 -3.78 -0.14
N LYS A 170 -18.72 -3.49 -1.42
CA LYS A 170 -20.06 -3.67 -2.00
C LYS A 170 -20.39 -5.15 -2.22
N ALA A 171 -19.50 -5.88 -2.86
CA ALA A 171 -19.66 -7.31 -3.11
C ALA A 171 -19.37 -8.17 -1.88
N ARG A 172 -18.84 -7.60 -0.80
CA ARG A 172 -18.38 -8.29 0.40
C ARG A 172 -17.36 -9.39 0.07
N GLN A 173 -16.40 -9.06 -0.80
CA GLN A 173 -15.36 -9.97 -1.27
C GLN A 173 -13.97 -9.40 -0.99
N LEU A 174 -13.05 -10.28 -0.65
CA LEU A 174 -11.63 -10.03 -0.51
C LEU A 174 -10.90 -10.59 -1.72
N PHE A 175 -10.21 -9.72 -2.46
CA PHE A 175 -9.28 -10.11 -3.52
C PHE A 175 -7.87 -10.14 -2.93
N LEU A 176 -7.12 -11.19 -3.21
CA LEU A 176 -5.82 -11.46 -2.63
C LEU A 176 -4.85 -11.99 -3.68
N THR A 177 -3.67 -11.40 -3.83
CA THR A 177 -2.59 -12.01 -4.61
C THR A 177 -1.89 -13.08 -3.78
N ASP A 178 -1.91 -14.32 -4.26
CA ASP A 178 -1.03 -15.36 -3.76
C ASP A 178 0.19 -15.48 -4.69
N THR A 179 1.25 -14.82 -4.29
CA THR A 179 2.44 -14.64 -5.13
C THR A 179 3.06 -15.97 -5.58
N LEU A 180 3.14 -16.98 -4.71
CA LEU A 180 3.74 -18.27 -5.05
C LEU A 180 2.79 -19.21 -5.80
N ARG A 181 1.48 -19.00 -5.70
CA ARG A 181 0.50 -19.68 -6.54
C ARG A 181 0.36 -19.04 -7.92
N HIS A 182 0.92 -17.86 -8.13
CA HIS A 182 0.76 -17.08 -9.36
C HIS A 182 -0.71 -16.80 -9.70
N GLN A 183 -1.51 -16.50 -8.68
CA GLN A 183 -2.97 -16.33 -8.78
C GLN A 183 -3.45 -15.15 -7.97
N VAL A 184 -4.64 -14.66 -8.34
CA VAL A 184 -5.49 -13.88 -7.44
C VAL A 184 -6.56 -14.81 -6.90
N MET A 185 -6.71 -14.87 -5.59
CA MET A 185 -7.75 -15.64 -4.90
C MET A 185 -8.82 -14.70 -4.38
N VAL A 186 -10.07 -15.05 -4.57
CA VAL A 186 -11.21 -14.24 -4.13
C VAL A 186 -11.96 -15.00 -3.04
N PHE A 187 -12.08 -14.37 -1.89
CA PHE A 187 -12.75 -14.91 -0.72
C PHE A 187 -14.01 -14.10 -0.37
N GLY A 188 -15.01 -14.76 0.18
CA GLY A 188 -16.04 -14.10 0.98
C GLY A 188 -15.44 -13.51 2.27
N LEU A 189 -16.12 -12.54 2.89
CA LEU A 189 -15.65 -11.98 4.17
C LEU A 189 -15.74 -12.99 5.32
N ASP A 190 -16.44 -14.09 5.15
CA ASP A 190 -16.46 -15.24 6.07
C ASP A 190 -15.20 -16.12 5.97
N GLY A 191 -14.39 -15.92 4.90
CA GLY A 191 -13.19 -16.70 4.59
C GLY A 191 -13.42 -17.88 3.65
N SER A 192 -14.62 -18.05 3.10
CA SER A 192 -14.91 -19.05 2.06
C SER A 192 -14.25 -18.67 0.74
N LEU A 193 -13.60 -19.62 0.06
CA LEU A 193 -13.06 -19.39 -1.27
C LEU A 193 -14.19 -19.31 -2.28
N VAL A 194 -14.29 -18.17 -2.97
CA VAL A 194 -15.30 -17.94 -4.02
C VAL A 194 -14.78 -18.39 -5.39
N ARG A 195 -13.55 -17.99 -5.74
CA ARG A 195 -12.91 -18.36 -7.02
C ARG A 195 -11.41 -18.05 -6.98
N THR A 196 -10.70 -18.60 -7.97
CA THR A 196 -9.32 -18.25 -8.28
C THR A 196 -9.25 -17.64 -9.68
N ILE A 197 -8.33 -16.68 -9.88
CA ILE A 197 -8.12 -15.97 -11.14
C ILE A 197 -6.67 -16.16 -11.55
N GLY A 198 -6.43 -16.60 -12.78
CA GLY A 198 -5.11 -16.75 -13.36
C GLY A 198 -4.40 -18.05 -12.96
N ARG A 199 -3.22 -18.18 -13.52
CA ARG A 199 -2.26 -19.28 -13.33
C ARG A 199 -0.86 -18.77 -13.68
N ARG A 200 0.15 -19.56 -13.42
CA ARG A 200 1.53 -19.24 -13.82
C ARG A 200 1.67 -19.12 -15.33
N GLY A 201 2.23 -18.01 -15.80
CA GLY A 201 2.53 -17.79 -17.20
C GLY A 201 2.76 -16.32 -17.56
N ALA A 202 2.83 -16.04 -18.87
CA ALA A 202 3.04 -14.71 -19.43
C ALA A 202 1.92 -14.27 -20.40
N GLY A 203 0.95 -15.15 -20.69
CA GLY A 203 -0.21 -14.86 -21.54
C GLY A 203 -1.23 -13.91 -20.88
N PRO A 204 -2.29 -13.52 -21.61
CA PRO A 204 -3.41 -12.78 -21.05
C PRO A 204 -4.08 -13.56 -19.90
N GLY A 205 -4.28 -12.90 -18.75
CA GLY A 205 -4.84 -13.54 -17.56
C GLY A 205 -3.93 -14.52 -16.83
N GLU A 206 -2.68 -14.71 -17.29
CA GLU A 206 -1.66 -15.47 -16.58
C GLU A 206 -0.71 -14.53 -15.82
N PHE A 207 -0.14 -14.98 -14.71
CA PHE A 207 0.70 -14.16 -13.85
C PHE A 207 2.06 -14.79 -13.56
N ASN A 208 3.04 -13.95 -13.29
CA ASN A 208 4.35 -14.35 -12.82
C ASN A 208 4.73 -13.54 -11.57
N PHE A 209 4.57 -14.16 -10.40
CA PHE A 209 4.73 -13.54 -9.08
C PHE A 209 3.92 -12.22 -8.92
N PRO A 210 2.58 -12.27 -9.01
CA PRO A 210 1.75 -11.09 -8.78
C PRO A 210 1.94 -10.58 -7.35
N THR A 211 1.94 -9.24 -7.17
CA THR A 211 2.21 -8.60 -5.87
C THR A 211 1.06 -7.71 -5.41
N GLY A 212 0.97 -6.48 -5.89
CA GLY A 212 -0.09 -5.54 -5.58
C GLY A 212 -1.33 -5.75 -6.43
N LEU A 213 -2.48 -5.31 -5.93
CA LEU A 213 -3.70 -5.23 -6.70
C LEU A 213 -4.55 -4.03 -6.26
N ALA A 214 -5.40 -3.54 -7.16
CA ALA A 214 -6.36 -2.48 -6.88
C ALA A 214 -7.70 -2.77 -7.56
N LEU A 215 -8.79 -2.29 -6.95
CA LEU A 215 -10.15 -2.36 -7.48
C LEU A 215 -10.67 -0.94 -7.72
N ALA A 216 -11.01 -0.61 -8.96
CA ALA A 216 -11.61 0.66 -9.30
C ALA A 216 -12.46 0.55 -10.57
N GLY A 217 -13.55 1.32 -10.65
CA GLY A 217 -14.39 1.37 -11.86
C GLY A 217 -14.91 0.02 -12.35
N GLY A 218 -15.14 -0.95 -11.45
CA GLY A 218 -15.56 -2.30 -11.83
C GLY A 218 -14.44 -3.20 -12.37
N LYS A 219 -13.18 -2.74 -12.34
CA LYS A 219 -12.01 -3.45 -12.85
C LYS A 219 -11.11 -3.89 -11.71
N LEU A 220 -10.36 -4.96 -11.96
CA LEU A 220 -9.27 -5.46 -11.13
C LEU A 220 -7.95 -5.19 -11.86
N TYR A 221 -7.07 -4.42 -11.22
CA TYR A 221 -5.71 -4.16 -11.69
C TYR A 221 -4.75 -5.02 -10.89
N VAL A 222 -3.89 -5.79 -11.56
CA VAL A 222 -2.93 -6.70 -10.94
C VAL A 222 -1.52 -6.36 -11.36
N VAL A 223 -0.64 -6.13 -10.40
CA VAL A 223 0.79 -5.98 -10.64
C VAL A 223 1.39 -7.36 -10.90
N ASP A 224 1.62 -7.67 -12.17
CA ASP A 224 2.26 -8.91 -12.64
C ASP A 224 3.78 -8.72 -12.66
N SER A 225 4.36 -8.78 -11.45
CA SER A 225 5.65 -8.17 -11.12
C SER A 225 6.81 -8.69 -11.95
N MET A 226 6.89 -10.01 -12.16
CA MET A 226 8.00 -10.63 -12.91
C MET A 226 7.74 -10.73 -14.41
N ASN A 227 6.54 -10.31 -14.86
CA ASN A 227 6.25 -10.04 -16.27
C ASN A 227 6.35 -8.54 -16.58
N PHE A 228 6.71 -7.69 -15.61
CA PHE A 228 6.94 -6.25 -15.77
C PHE A 228 5.74 -5.52 -16.39
N ARG A 229 4.53 -5.89 -15.96
CA ARG A 229 3.29 -5.32 -16.50
C ARG A 229 2.22 -5.18 -15.43
N ILE A 230 1.22 -4.36 -15.74
CA ILE A 230 -0.06 -4.32 -15.04
C ILE A 230 -1.08 -4.97 -15.95
N GLN A 231 -1.85 -5.92 -15.43
CA GLN A 231 -2.98 -6.48 -16.13
C GLN A 231 -4.28 -5.89 -15.58
N THR A 232 -5.18 -5.52 -16.47
CA THR A 232 -6.54 -5.10 -16.17
C THR A 232 -7.49 -6.24 -16.51
N LEU A 233 -8.29 -6.64 -15.53
CA LEU A 233 -9.28 -7.70 -15.66
C LEU A 233 -10.65 -7.20 -15.20
N THR A 234 -11.71 -7.92 -15.55
CA THR A 234 -13.00 -7.77 -14.86
C THR A 234 -12.88 -8.31 -13.43
N ARG A 235 -13.84 -8.02 -12.57
CA ARG A 235 -13.87 -8.58 -11.21
C ARG A 235 -14.01 -10.10 -11.20
N GLU A 236 -14.61 -10.67 -12.25
CA GLU A 236 -14.77 -12.12 -12.44
C GLU A 236 -13.49 -12.79 -12.92
N GLY A 237 -12.50 -12.00 -13.40
CA GLY A 237 -11.19 -12.46 -13.83
C GLY A 237 -10.99 -12.54 -15.35
N ALA A 238 -11.93 -12.05 -16.15
CA ALA A 238 -11.76 -11.97 -17.60
C ALA A 238 -10.71 -10.88 -17.93
N TYR A 239 -9.71 -11.22 -18.75
CA TYR A 239 -8.69 -10.30 -19.21
C TYR A 239 -9.29 -9.19 -20.08
N LEU A 240 -8.89 -7.95 -19.85
CA LEU A 240 -9.30 -6.77 -20.62
C LEU A 240 -8.11 -6.18 -21.39
N SER A 241 -7.03 -5.86 -20.69
CA SER A 241 -5.85 -5.23 -21.28
C SER A 241 -4.62 -5.42 -20.38
N SER A 242 -3.45 -5.04 -20.89
CA SER A 242 -2.25 -4.90 -20.07
C SER A 242 -1.34 -3.81 -20.63
N PHE A 243 -0.56 -3.22 -19.76
CA PHE A 243 0.48 -2.25 -20.12
C PHE A 243 1.74 -2.47 -19.27
N GLY A 244 2.82 -1.86 -19.70
CA GLY A 244 4.14 -2.00 -19.09
C GLY A 244 5.04 -2.92 -19.89
N LYS A 245 6.33 -2.68 -19.75
CA LYS A 245 7.42 -3.46 -20.33
C LYS A 245 8.67 -3.30 -19.48
N PRO A 246 9.57 -4.31 -19.46
CA PRO A 246 10.83 -4.18 -18.73
C PRO A 246 11.70 -3.08 -19.32
N GLY A 247 12.44 -2.37 -18.47
CA GLY A 247 13.38 -1.35 -18.95
C GLY A 247 14.00 -0.56 -17.79
N GLN A 248 14.81 0.45 -18.19
CA GLN A 248 15.51 1.32 -17.24
C GLN A 248 15.12 2.80 -17.41
N GLN A 249 14.12 3.09 -18.22
CA GLN A 249 13.64 4.44 -18.48
C GLN A 249 12.26 4.63 -17.87
N THR A 250 11.91 5.86 -17.55
CA THR A 250 10.58 6.24 -17.10
C THR A 250 9.50 5.76 -18.09
N GLY A 251 8.39 5.25 -17.58
CA GLY A 251 7.35 4.59 -18.40
C GLY A 251 7.62 3.10 -18.66
N THR A 252 8.80 2.59 -18.31
CA THR A 252 9.07 1.16 -18.22
C THR A 252 9.00 0.70 -16.76
N LEU A 253 8.98 -0.61 -16.51
CA LEU A 253 8.88 -1.19 -15.17
C LEU A 253 10.12 -2.01 -14.86
N ASN A 254 10.65 -1.83 -13.65
CA ASN A 254 11.82 -2.60 -13.20
C ASN A 254 11.45 -3.55 -12.05
N ARG A 255 10.82 -3.02 -10.99
CA ARG A 255 10.32 -3.83 -9.88
C ARG A 255 9.02 -3.27 -9.33
N PRO A 256 7.93 -3.37 -10.12
CA PRO A 256 6.64 -2.87 -9.69
C PRO A 256 6.14 -3.65 -8.46
N LYS A 257 5.56 -2.94 -7.48
CA LYS A 257 5.14 -3.49 -6.19
C LYS A 257 3.70 -3.17 -5.86
N GLY A 258 3.44 -2.00 -5.30
CA GLY A 258 2.13 -1.53 -4.90
C GLY A 258 1.46 -0.73 -6.01
N ILE A 259 0.14 -0.79 -6.05
CA ILE A 259 -0.70 -0.02 -6.97
C ILE A 259 -1.89 0.55 -6.20
N ALA A 260 -2.24 1.80 -6.49
CA ALA A 260 -3.47 2.44 -6.03
C ALA A 260 -4.12 3.21 -7.18
N VAL A 261 -5.39 3.54 -7.03
CA VAL A 261 -6.15 4.29 -8.01
C VAL A 261 -6.77 5.48 -7.31
N ASP A 262 -6.68 6.67 -7.90
CA ASP A 262 -7.30 7.87 -7.37
C ASP A 262 -8.77 8.04 -7.84
N THR A 263 -9.39 9.14 -7.45
CA THR A 263 -10.80 9.43 -7.81
C THR A 263 -11.01 9.72 -9.30
N ASP A 264 -9.97 10.10 -10.04
CA ASP A 264 -10.00 10.34 -11.48
C ASP A 264 -9.79 9.04 -12.28
N GLY A 265 -9.39 7.95 -11.60
CA GLY A 265 -9.12 6.64 -12.18
C GLY A 265 -7.66 6.45 -12.59
N ASP A 266 -6.76 7.38 -12.26
CA ASP A 266 -5.36 7.29 -12.57
C ASP A 266 -4.65 6.25 -11.66
N LEU A 267 -3.71 5.52 -12.25
CA LEU A 267 -3.05 4.37 -11.64
C LEU A 267 -1.68 4.79 -11.11
N TYR A 268 -1.52 4.79 -9.80
CA TYR A 268 -0.27 5.10 -9.10
C TYR A 268 0.48 3.80 -8.81
N LEU A 269 1.61 3.62 -9.45
CA LEU A 269 2.43 2.41 -9.37
C LEU A 269 3.77 2.70 -8.71
N VAL A 270 4.04 2.03 -7.59
CA VAL A 270 5.35 2.06 -6.95
C VAL A 270 6.31 1.15 -7.70
N ASP A 271 7.41 1.71 -8.19
CA ASP A 271 8.53 0.92 -8.70
C ASP A 271 9.70 0.99 -7.71
N ALA A 272 9.95 -0.13 -7.06
CA ALA A 272 10.90 -0.20 -5.94
C ALA A 272 12.36 0.04 -6.37
N LEU A 273 12.76 -0.36 -7.57
CA LEU A 273 14.13 -0.19 -8.05
C LEU A 273 14.35 1.14 -8.78
N PHE A 274 13.30 1.74 -9.31
CA PHE A 274 13.38 3.13 -9.76
C PHE A 274 13.28 4.12 -8.59
N GLU A 275 12.86 3.65 -7.42
CA GLU A 275 12.66 4.50 -6.23
C GLU A 275 11.71 5.67 -6.50
N THR A 276 10.67 5.42 -7.30
CA THR A 276 9.66 6.39 -7.76
C THR A 276 8.25 5.84 -7.66
N VAL A 277 7.29 6.72 -7.74
CA VAL A 277 5.90 6.40 -8.07
C VAL A 277 5.64 6.91 -9.48
N GLN A 278 5.26 6.02 -10.39
CA GLN A 278 4.84 6.33 -11.75
C GLN A 278 3.31 6.37 -11.82
N VAL A 279 2.75 7.36 -12.50
CA VAL A 279 1.30 7.55 -12.62
C VAL A 279 0.90 7.40 -14.09
N PHE A 280 -0.06 6.51 -14.31
CA PHE A 280 -0.57 6.16 -15.63
C PHE A 280 -2.08 6.44 -15.69
N ASP A 281 -2.56 6.76 -16.87
CA ASP A 281 -3.99 6.75 -17.11
C ASP A 281 -4.55 5.30 -17.15
N PRO A 282 -5.87 5.11 -17.19
CA PRO A 282 -6.47 3.77 -17.27
C PRO A 282 -6.12 2.99 -18.54
N GLN A 283 -5.55 3.63 -19.56
CA GLN A 283 -5.07 3.03 -20.81
C GLN A 283 -3.60 2.61 -20.73
N GLY A 284 -2.90 2.99 -19.65
CA GLY A 284 -1.49 2.68 -19.43
C GLY A 284 -0.52 3.68 -20.04
N VAL A 285 -0.99 4.87 -20.40
CA VAL A 285 -0.12 5.97 -20.83
C VAL A 285 0.46 6.64 -19.59
N LEU A 286 1.79 6.80 -19.57
CA LEU A 286 2.45 7.51 -18.48
C LEU A 286 2.05 8.98 -18.49
N LEU A 287 1.47 9.45 -17.40
CA LEU A 287 1.11 10.85 -17.20
C LEU A 287 2.27 11.63 -16.58
N TYR A 288 2.80 11.14 -15.47
CA TYR A 288 3.92 11.73 -14.75
C TYR A 288 4.53 10.71 -13.76
N TYR A 289 5.58 11.12 -13.07
CA TYR A 289 6.16 10.38 -11.95
C TYR A 289 6.65 11.34 -10.88
N PHE A 290 6.81 10.86 -9.66
CA PHE A 290 7.40 11.62 -8.56
C PHE A 290 8.26 10.74 -7.67
N GLY A 291 9.14 11.39 -6.91
CA GLY A 291 10.14 10.74 -6.10
C GLY A 291 11.43 10.45 -6.86
N SER A 292 12.46 10.14 -6.10
CA SER A 292 13.79 9.75 -6.58
C SER A 292 14.51 9.01 -5.46
N GLY A 293 15.63 8.36 -5.76
CA GLY A 293 16.43 7.68 -4.76
C GLY A 293 16.96 8.59 -3.66
N GLY A 294 16.87 8.16 -2.41
CA GLY A 294 17.45 8.84 -1.27
C GLY A 294 16.60 8.85 0.00
N ALA A 295 17.05 9.65 1.00
CA ALA A 295 16.45 9.70 2.33
C ALA A 295 15.77 11.05 2.67
N LYS A 296 15.87 12.08 1.81
CA LYS A 296 15.22 13.37 2.04
C LYS A 296 13.71 13.29 1.86
N PRO A 297 12.92 14.27 2.34
CA PRO A 297 11.50 14.36 1.98
C PRO A 297 11.30 14.31 0.46
N GLY A 298 10.33 13.51 -0.01
CA GLY A 298 10.08 13.28 -1.43
C GLY A 298 11.05 12.31 -2.11
N GLN A 299 12.07 11.81 -1.42
CA GLN A 299 12.93 10.72 -1.89
C GLN A 299 12.54 9.40 -1.24
N PHE A 300 12.83 8.28 -1.93
CA PHE A 300 12.49 6.93 -1.47
C PHE A 300 13.71 6.02 -1.44
N GLN A 301 13.62 4.96 -0.64
CA GLN A 301 14.56 3.85 -0.66
C GLN A 301 13.78 2.53 -0.61
N LEU A 302 13.78 1.81 -1.74
CA LEU A 302 12.98 0.60 -1.94
C LEU A 302 11.53 0.77 -1.45
N PRO A 303 10.76 1.73 -1.99
CA PRO A 303 9.36 1.90 -1.64
C PRO A 303 8.57 0.64 -2.02
N THR A 304 7.45 0.37 -1.32
CA THR A 304 6.71 -0.88 -1.49
C THR A 304 5.23 -0.65 -1.76
N GLY A 305 4.45 -0.36 -0.73
CA GLY A 305 3.01 -0.18 -0.82
C GLY A 305 2.64 1.28 -1.03
N ILE A 306 1.46 1.47 -1.56
CA ILE A 306 0.83 2.76 -1.76
C ILE A 306 -0.67 2.65 -1.50
N SER A 307 -1.24 3.65 -0.85
CA SER A 307 -2.69 3.83 -0.75
C SER A 307 -3.06 5.27 -0.99
N ILE A 308 -4.29 5.49 -1.45
CA ILE A 308 -4.87 6.81 -1.69
C ILE A 308 -6.19 6.87 -0.93
N ASP A 309 -6.41 7.91 -0.13
CA ASP A 309 -7.67 8.11 0.58
C ASP A 309 -8.69 8.89 -0.27
N ASP A 310 -9.92 8.98 0.22
CA ASP A 310 -11.02 9.66 -0.47
C ASP A 310 -10.78 11.17 -0.68
N ARG A 311 -9.73 11.73 -0.08
CA ARG A 311 -9.30 13.12 -0.25
C ARG A 311 -8.11 13.24 -1.19
N ASN A 312 -7.77 12.17 -1.92
CA ASN A 312 -6.61 12.06 -2.80
C ASN A 312 -5.28 12.34 -2.08
N LEU A 313 -5.19 12.01 -0.78
CA LEU A 313 -3.91 11.94 -0.10
C LEU A 313 -3.25 10.59 -0.40
N ILE A 314 -2.00 10.67 -0.86
CA ILE A 314 -1.21 9.52 -1.30
C ILE A 314 -0.25 9.14 -0.18
N TYR A 315 -0.31 7.90 0.27
CA TYR A 315 0.54 7.36 1.33
C TYR A 315 1.49 6.32 0.73
N VAL A 316 2.79 6.57 0.78
CA VAL A 316 3.81 5.66 0.22
C VAL A 316 4.64 5.08 1.34
N ALA A 317 4.67 3.75 1.42
CA ALA A 317 5.53 3.02 2.35
C ALA A 317 6.98 3.04 1.83
N ASP A 318 7.80 3.89 2.43
CA ASP A 318 9.23 4.07 2.12
C ASP A 318 10.05 3.12 3.01
N SER A 319 10.08 1.86 2.59
CA SER A 319 10.38 0.70 3.43
C SER A 319 11.76 0.77 4.08
N MET A 320 12.82 1.04 3.32
CA MET A 320 14.19 1.07 3.85
C MET A 320 14.50 2.36 4.60
N ASN A 321 13.78 3.45 4.32
CA ASN A 321 13.84 4.66 5.13
C ASN A 321 12.98 4.59 6.40
N ARG A 322 12.31 3.45 6.67
CA ARG A 322 11.52 3.17 7.88
C ARG A 322 10.43 4.23 8.14
N ARG A 323 9.74 4.65 7.08
CA ARG A 323 8.73 5.70 7.17
C ARG A 323 7.59 5.49 6.17
N VAL A 324 6.50 6.21 6.39
CA VAL A 324 5.47 6.44 5.37
C VAL A 324 5.47 7.93 5.05
N GLN A 325 5.53 8.26 3.78
CA GLN A 325 5.44 9.63 3.30
C GLN A 325 4.06 9.92 2.74
N VAL A 326 3.56 11.12 3.00
CA VAL A 326 2.23 11.57 2.57
C VAL A 326 2.40 12.69 1.55
N PHE A 327 1.69 12.54 0.43
CA PHE A 327 1.68 13.49 -0.66
C PHE A 327 0.24 13.89 -0.97
N ARG A 328 0.08 15.00 -1.69
CA ARG A 328 -1.20 15.45 -2.25
C ARG A 328 -1.03 15.71 -3.74
N TYR A 329 -1.94 15.13 -4.52
CA TYR A 329 -2.11 15.51 -5.89
C TYR A 329 -2.92 16.80 -5.98
N ARG A 330 -2.43 17.76 -6.75
CA ARG A 330 -3.15 18.99 -7.10
C ARG A 330 -3.16 19.15 -8.61
N ARG A 331 -4.35 19.17 -9.18
CA ARG A 331 -4.53 19.68 -10.52
C ARG A 331 -4.33 21.19 -10.46
N LEU A 332 -3.40 21.75 -11.23
CA LEU A 332 -3.32 23.19 -11.39
C LEU A 332 -4.52 23.58 -12.24
N SER A 333 -5.49 24.30 -11.65
CA SER A 333 -6.55 24.96 -12.42
C SER A 333 -5.91 25.93 -13.39
N GLU A 334 -6.31 25.89 -14.64
CA GLU A 334 -6.00 26.89 -15.65
C GLU A 334 -6.35 28.32 -15.20
#